data_c6fc44834b119f04d87c34ef9c6b4f0f
#
_entry.id   c6fc44834b119f04d87c34ef9c6b4f0f
#
_cell.length_a   1.000
_cell.length_b   1.000
_cell.length_c   1.000
_cell.angle_alpha   90.00
_cell.angle_beta   90.00
_cell.angle_gamma   90.00
#
_symmetry.space_group_name_H-M   'P 1'
#
loop_
_entity.id
_entity.type
_entity.pdbx_description
1 polymer ?
#
loop_
_entity_poly.entity_id
_entity_poly.type
_entity_poly.pdbx_seq_one_letter_code
_entity_poly.pdbx_strand_id
1 'polypeptide(L)'
;MANPLIHSKSSVKRWGGKVEDYLPIHELIDSPKATMNNNSSRLLTHNTWFAYTIIPKIFGYNITNSDGKSVDVVDIAMLHIAEDFRMKFVPTPQDYLKHLEVQPWMCNGVKDLDNQEAYDIVKQLNNKIHAN
;
A
#
# COMPACT_ATOMS: atom_id res chain seq x y z
N MET A 1 5.43 -16.26 3.90
CA MET A 1 4.84 -14.92 4.08
C MET A 1 3.42 -15.05 4.58
N ALA A 2 3.06 -14.21 5.53
CA ALA A 2 1.70 -14.17 6.03
C ALA A 2 0.77 -13.57 4.98
N ASN A 3 -0.47 -14.05 4.94
CA ASN A 3 -1.52 -13.51 4.08
C ASN A 3 -2.47 -12.63 4.92
N PRO A 4 -3.43 -11.94 4.28
CA PRO A 4 -4.35 -11.06 5.01
C PRO A 4 -5.10 -11.74 6.14
N LEU A 5 -5.45 -13.00 5.98
CA LEU A 5 -6.14 -13.76 7.03
C LEU A 5 -5.26 -13.97 8.26
N ILE A 6 -3.99 -14.30 8.06
CA ILE A 6 -3.04 -14.50 9.16
C ILE A 6 -2.79 -13.18 9.89
N HIS A 7 -2.63 -12.08 9.17
CA HIS A 7 -2.50 -10.75 9.78
C HIS A 7 -3.76 -10.36 10.56
N SER A 8 -4.94 -10.69 10.03
CA SER A 8 -6.20 -10.41 10.71
C SER A 8 -6.34 -11.21 12.00
N LYS A 9 -5.91 -12.47 12.02
CA LYS A 9 -5.88 -13.29 13.24
C LYS A 9 -4.93 -12.69 14.28
N SER A 10 -3.81 -12.16 13.86
CA SER A 10 -2.88 -11.46 14.75
C SER A 10 -3.53 -10.20 15.34
N SER A 11 -4.29 -9.46 14.53
CA SER A 11 -5.04 -8.29 15.01
C SER A 11 -6.08 -8.66 16.06
N VAL A 12 -6.82 -9.76 15.83
CA VAL A 12 -7.79 -10.26 16.82
C VAL A 12 -7.10 -10.63 18.12
N LYS A 13 -5.98 -11.29 18.05
CA LYS A 13 -5.20 -11.65 19.23
C LYS A 13 -4.77 -10.42 20.03
N ARG A 14 -4.47 -9.32 19.35
CA ARG A 14 -3.97 -8.10 20.00
C ARG A 14 -5.09 -7.19 20.52
N TRP A 15 -6.17 -7.02 19.75
CA TRP A 15 -7.22 -6.05 20.07
C TRP A 15 -8.59 -6.65 20.32
N GLY A 16 -8.76 -7.93 20.09
CA GLY A 16 -10.07 -8.58 20.19
C GLY A 16 -10.89 -8.43 18.91
N GLY A 17 -12.18 -8.66 19.02
CA GLY A 17 -13.08 -8.62 17.87
C GLY A 17 -13.00 -9.86 17.00
N LYS A 18 -13.30 -9.70 15.73
CA LYS A 18 -13.34 -10.78 14.74
C LYS A 18 -12.39 -10.48 13.58
N VAL A 19 -12.01 -11.53 12.85
CA VAL A 19 -11.18 -11.41 11.65
C VAL A 19 -11.76 -10.39 10.65
N GLU A 20 -13.07 -10.42 10.45
CA GLU A 20 -13.77 -9.54 9.51
C GLU A 20 -13.61 -8.06 9.85
N ASP A 21 -13.37 -7.73 11.13
CA ASP A 21 -13.17 -6.34 11.54
C ASP A 21 -11.89 -5.73 10.94
N TYR A 22 -10.89 -6.56 10.68
CA TYR A 22 -9.55 -6.11 10.26
C TYR A 22 -9.21 -6.50 8.82
N LEU A 23 -9.92 -7.48 8.27
CA LEU A 23 -9.57 -8.07 6.97
C LEU A 23 -9.49 -7.06 5.83
N PRO A 24 -10.41 -6.08 5.70
CA PRO A 24 -10.31 -5.10 4.60
C PRO A 24 -9.01 -4.29 4.62
N ILE A 25 -8.52 -3.95 5.80
CA ILE A 25 -7.26 -3.20 5.94
C ILE A 25 -6.09 -4.07 5.47
N HIS A 26 -6.03 -5.29 5.95
CA HIS A 26 -4.94 -6.21 5.58
C HIS A 26 -4.98 -6.60 4.10
N GLU A 27 -6.18 -6.76 3.53
CA GLU A 27 -6.33 -7.03 2.10
C GLU A 27 -5.81 -5.87 1.25
N LEU A 28 -6.08 -4.63 1.66
CA LEU A 28 -5.59 -3.47 0.92
C LEU A 28 -4.06 -3.40 0.94
N ILE A 29 -3.44 -3.64 2.10
CA ILE A 29 -1.98 -3.61 2.24
C ILE A 29 -1.32 -4.68 1.36
N ASP A 30 -1.94 -5.85 1.22
CA ASP A 30 -1.41 -6.94 0.40
C ASP A 30 -1.89 -6.92 -1.06
N SER A 31 -2.73 -5.95 -1.44
CA SER A 31 -3.32 -5.89 -2.78
C SER A 31 -2.31 -5.80 -3.93
N PRO A 32 -1.13 -5.15 -3.80
CA PRO A 32 -0.16 -5.13 -4.90
C PRO A 32 0.33 -6.50 -5.34
N LYS A 33 0.22 -7.53 -4.48
CA LYS A 33 0.63 -8.90 -4.85
C LYS A 33 -0.17 -9.47 -6.02
N ALA A 34 -1.37 -8.95 -6.28
CA ALA A 34 -2.20 -9.40 -7.39
C ALA A 34 -1.59 -9.06 -8.76
N THR A 35 -0.77 -8.01 -8.83
CA THR A 35 -0.17 -7.53 -10.08
C THR A 35 1.36 -7.59 -10.07
N MET A 36 1.96 -7.77 -8.90
CA MET A 36 3.42 -7.82 -8.73
C MET A 36 3.79 -9.10 -8.01
N ASN A 37 4.44 -10.02 -8.73
CA ASN A 37 4.65 -11.40 -8.26
C ASN A 37 5.84 -11.58 -7.33
N ASN A 38 6.53 -10.52 -6.95
CA ASN A 38 7.70 -10.60 -6.08
C ASN A 38 7.64 -9.60 -4.94
N ASN A 39 8.64 -9.63 -4.08
CA ASN A 39 8.69 -8.77 -2.89
C ASN A 39 8.77 -7.28 -3.21
N SER A 40 8.99 -6.87 -4.46
CA SER A 40 8.94 -5.45 -4.82
C SER A 40 7.54 -4.85 -4.67
N SER A 41 6.50 -5.69 -4.60
CA SER A 41 5.14 -5.24 -4.28
C SER A 41 5.07 -4.47 -2.95
N ARG A 42 5.96 -4.78 -2.02
CA ARG A 42 6.04 -4.12 -0.72
C ARG A 42 6.38 -2.64 -0.81
N LEU A 43 7.07 -2.22 -1.88
CA LEU A 43 7.38 -0.81 -2.11
C LEU A 43 6.14 0.08 -2.07
N LEU A 44 5.02 -0.39 -2.62
CA LEU A 44 3.80 0.40 -2.75
C LEU A 44 3.07 0.58 -1.41
N THR A 45 3.00 -0.45 -0.59
CA THR A 45 2.10 -0.48 0.57
C THR A 45 2.77 -0.76 1.90
N HIS A 46 3.95 -1.34 1.91
CA HIS A 46 4.64 -1.73 3.15
C HIS A 46 5.63 -0.65 3.56
N ASN A 47 5.13 0.56 3.81
CA ASN A 47 5.95 1.69 4.24
C ASN A 47 5.14 2.64 5.13
N THR A 48 5.86 3.51 5.84
CA THR A 48 5.24 4.43 6.79
C THR A 48 4.28 5.42 6.14
N TRP A 49 4.58 5.88 4.91
CA TRP A 49 3.68 6.82 4.22
C TRP A 49 2.31 6.19 3.97
N PHE A 50 2.29 4.94 3.50
CA PHE A 50 1.03 4.23 3.24
C PHE A 50 0.24 4.05 4.54
N ALA A 51 0.91 3.61 5.61
CA ALA A 51 0.28 3.36 6.89
C ALA A 51 -0.29 4.63 7.52
N TYR A 52 0.46 5.73 7.50
CA TYR A 52 0.05 6.98 8.16
C TYR A 52 -0.83 7.86 7.31
N THR A 53 -0.75 7.76 5.99
CA THR A 53 -1.47 8.67 5.08
C THR A 53 -2.64 7.99 4.38
N ILE A 54 -2.40 6.85 3.74
CA ILE A 54 -3.41 6.22 2.89
C ILE A 54 -4.45 5.45 3.73
N ILE A 55 -4.00 4.66 4.69
CA ILE A 55 -4.90 3.84 5.49
C ILE A 55 -5.95 4.70 6.22
N PRO A 56 -5.59 5.79 6.92
CA PRO A 56 -6.61 6.64 7.54
C PRO A 56 -7.53 7.35 6.55
N LYS A 57 -7.07 7.66 5.35
CA LYS A 57 -7.92 8.29 4.33
C LYS A 57 -9.01 7.36 3.84
N ILE A 58 -8.76 6.06 3.80
CA ILE A 58 -9.72 5.08 3.31
C ILE A 58 -10.64 4.58 4.42
N PHE A 59 -10.11 4.31 5.60
CA PHE A 59 -10.84 3.66 6.69
C PHE A 59 -11.23 4.59 7.84
N GLY A 60 -10.79 5.86 7.82
CA GLY A 60 -10.87 6.74 8.99
C GLY A 60 -9.74 6.44 9.95
N TYR A 61 -9.63 7.23 11.02
CA TYR A 61 -8.54 7.08 11.99
C TYR A 61 -8.72 5.87 12.91
N ASN A 62 -9.96 5.48 13.17
CA ASN A 62 -10.27 4.39 14.07
C ASN A 62 -11.36 3.53 13.47
N ILE A 63 -11.31 2.23 13.77
CA ILE A 63 -12.44 1.33 13.54
C ILE A 63 -12.96 0.85 14.89
N THR A 64 -14.24 0.54 14.96
CA THR A 64 -14.81 -0.10 16.14
C THR A 64 -14.95 -1.57 15.84
N ASN A 65 -14.25 -2.42 16.61
CA ASN A 65 -14.31 -3.86 16.37
C ASN A 65 -15.60 -4.48 16.93
N SER A 66 -15.77 -5.78 16.72
CA SER A 66 -16.98 -6.51 17.15
C SER A 66 -17.15 -6.54 18.67
N ASP A 67 -16.09 -6.32 19.43
CA ASP A 67 -16.14 -6.22 20.87
C ASP A 67 -16.47 -4.78 21.36
N GLY A 68 -16.69 -3.86 20.44
CA GLY A 68 -16.98 -2.46 20.78
C GLY A 68 -15.75 -1.63 21.08
N LYS A 69 -14.54 -2.16 20.85
CA LYS A 69 -13.30 -1.43 21.10
C LYS A 69 -12.93 -0.57 19.88
N SER A 70 -12.51 0.67 20.16
CA SER A 70 -11.95 1.54 19.14
C SER A 70 -10.46 1.19 18.93
N VAL A 71 -10.09 0.91 17.70
CA VAL A 71 -8.72 0.54 17.33
C VAL A 71 -8.18 1.49 16.28
N ASP A 72 -6.99 2.03 16.51
CA ASP A 72 -6.33 2.93 15.58
C ASP A 72 -5.90 2.17 14.31
N VAL A 73 -6.34 2.64 13.15
CA VAL A 73 -6.04 1.96 11.89
C VAL A 73 -4.55 2.01 11.54
N VAL A 74 -3.83 3.05 11.96
CA VAL A 74 -2.39 3.14 11.76
C VAL A 74 -1.67 2.02 12.53
N ASP A 75 -2.11 1.74 13.76
CA ASP A 75 -1.53 0.64 14.54
C ASP A 75 -1.75 -0.71 13.86
N ILE A 76 -2.91 -0.91 13.27
CA ILE A 76 -3.22 -2.14 12.51
C ILE A 76 -2.27 -2.27 11.33
N ALA A 77 -2.11 -1.20 10.55
CA ALA A 77 -1.22 -1.18 9.39
C ALA A 77 0.25 -1.35 9.78
N MET A 78 0.70 -0.65 10.82
CA MET A 78 2.08 -0.75 11.29
C MET A 78 2.42 -2.15 11.78
N LEU A 79 1.50 -2.79 12.50
CA LEU A 79 1.69 -4.17 12.94
C LEU A 79 1.80 -5.13 11.74
N HIS A 80 0.90 -4.98 10.75
CA HIS A 80 0.96 -5.79 9.52
C HIS A 80 2.34 -5.71 8.88
N ILE A 81 2.81 -4.47 8.67
CA ILE A 81 4.09 -4.25 7.99
C ILE A 81 5.25 -4.79 8.84
N ALA A 82 5.25 -4.51 10.14
CA ALA A 82 6.28 -5.00 11.04
C ALA A 82 6.35 -6.54 11.03
N GLU A 83 5.21 -7.21 11.02
CA GLU A 83 5.15 -8.67 10.96
C GLU A 83 5.82 -9.22 9.70
N ASP A 84 5.65 -8.54 8.56
CA ASP A 84 6.30 -8.95 7.31
C ASP A 84 7.80 -8.73 7.31
N PHE A 85 8.31 -7.92 8.23
CA PHE A 85 9.75 -7.67 8.43
C PHE A 85 10.25 -8.27 9.76
N ARG A 86 9.61 -9.35 10.22
CA ARG A 86 9.98 -10.12 11.41
C ARG A 86 9.96 -9.29 12.69
N MET A 87 9.06 -8.30 12.79
CA MET A 87 8.93 -7.37 13.92
C MET A 87 10.19 -6.55 14.18
N LYS A 88 11.04 -6.36 13.18
CA LYS A 88 12.30 -5.62 13.34
C LYS A 88 12.18 -4.14 13.05
N PHE A 89 11.39 -3.77 12.05
CA PHE A 89 11.23 -2.38 11.64
C PHE A 89 10.05 -2.22 10.71
N VAL A 90 9.65 -0.97 10.48
CA VAL A 90 8.72 -0.60 9.41
C VAL A 90 9.47 0.37 8.49
N PRO A 91 9.68 0.00 7.22
CA PRO A 91 10.44 0.85 6.32
C PRO A 91 9.70 2.14 5.98
N THR A 92 10.46 3.20 5.71
CA THR A 92 9.96 4.42 5.11
C THR A 92 10.07 4.33 3.59
N PRO A 93 9.35 5.18 2.82
CA PRO A 93 9.60 5.26 1.37
C PRO A 93 11.07 5.54 1.04
N GLN A 94 11.75 6.33 1.86
CA GLN A 94 13.15 6.67 1.67
C GLN A 94 14.06 5.44 1.76
N ASP A 95 13.72 4.48 2.62
CA ASP A 95 14.49 3.23 2.73
C ASP A 95 14.48 2.46 1.41
N TYR A 96 13.32 2.40 0.73
CA TYR A 96 13.23 1.78 -0.59
C TYR A 96 13.98 2.56 -1.66
N LEU A 97 13.86 3.89 -1.63
CA LEU A 97 14.45 4.77 -2.64
C LEU A 97 15.98 4.75 -2.62
N LYS A 98 16.60 4.42 -1.49
CA LYS A 98 18.06 4.27 -1.41
C LYS A 98 18.60 3.21 -2.37
N HIS A 99 17.76 2.26 -2.76
CA HIS A 99 18.13 1.14 -3.63
C HIS A 99 17.60 1.33 -5.06
N LEU A 100 16.96 2.47 -5.34
CA LEU A 100 16.40 2.79 -6.64
C LEU A 100 17.35 3.75 -7.38
N GLU A 101 17.78 3.35 -8.57
CA GLU A 101 18.53 4.24 -9.44
C GLU A 101 17.57 5.18 -10.16
N VAL A 102 17.70 6.48 -9.91
CA VAL A 102 16.84 7.48 -10.54
C VAL A 102 17.20 7.62 -12.02
N GLN A 103 16.21 7.38 -12.87
CA GLN A 103 16.37 7.50 -14.32
C GLN A 103 15.97 8.90 -14.79
N PRO A 104 16.60 9.44 -15.87
CA PRO A 104 16.27 10.78 -16.36
C PRO A 104 14.78 10.96 -16.67
N TRP A 105 14.11 9.93 -17.20
CA TRP A 105 12.68 10.02 -17.51
C TRP A 105 11.80 10.24 -16.28
N MET A 106 12.29 9.83 -15.10
CA MET A 106 11.54 10.02 -13.85
C MET A 106 11.45 11.50 -13.46
N CYS A 107 12.36 12.33 -13.98
CA CYS A 107 12.42 13.76 -13.67
C CYS A 107 11.72 14.61 -14.73
N ASN A 108 11.82 14.22 -16.00
CA ASN A 108 11.36 15.06 -17.12
C ASN A 108 10.42 14.35 -18.09
N GLY A 109 10.09 13.07 -17.83
CA GLY A 109 9.13 12.31 -18.63
C GLY A 109 9.62 11.91 -20.03
N VAL A 110 10.90 12.07 -20.33
CA VAL A 110 11.44 11.70 -21.64
C VAL A 110 11.85 10.22 -21.62
N LYS A 111 10.97 9.38 -22.09
CA LYS A 111 11.22 7.94 -22.23
C LYS A 111 10.30 7.37 -23.30
N ASP A 112 10.84 6.47 -24.12
CA ASP A 112 10.01 5.65 -24.99
C ASP A 112 9.24 4.66 -24.12
N LEU A 113 7.92 4.66 -24.27
CA LEU A 113 7.05 3.83 -23.45
C LEU A 113 6.94 2.44 -24.04
N ASP A 114 7.15 1.43 -23.20
CA ASP A 114 6.91 0.03 -23.58
C ASP A 114 5.41 -0.28 -23.59
N ASN A 115 4.61 0.54 -22.92
CA ASN A 115 3.15 0.36 -22.84
C ASN A 115 2.47 1.25 -23.88
N GLN A 116 2.11 0.66 -25.02
CA GLN A 116 1.48 1.37 -26.11
C GLN A 116 0.12 1.97 -25.74
N GLU A 117 -0.65 1.28 -24.89
CA GLU A 117 -1.94 1.79 -24.43
C GLU A 117 -1.81 3.09 -23.67
N ALA A 118 -0.85 3.17 -22.72
CA ALA A 118 -0.61 4.38 -21.96
C ALA A 118 -0.15 5.51 -22.88
N TYR A 119 0.70 5.22 -23.85
CA TYR A 119 1.16 6.20 -24.83
C TYR A 119 0.00 6.75 -25.65
N ASP A 120 -0.90 5.88 -26.11
CA ASP A 120 -2.06 6.28 -26.89
C ASP A 120 -3.02 7.16 -26.08
N ILE A 121 -3.21 6.87 -24.80
CA ILE A 121 -4.03 7.68 -23.90
C ILE A 121 -3.46 9.09 -23.79
N VAL A 122 -2.16 9.22 -23.53
CA VAL A 122 -1.50 10.54 -23.45
C VAL A 122 -1.63 11.31 -24.74
N LYS A 123 -1.43 10.65 -25.89
CA LYS A 123 -1.57 11.25 -27.20
C LYS A 123 -3.01 11.76 -27.44
N GLN A 124 -4.02 10.98 -27.07
CA GLN A 124 -5.41 11.38 -27.16
C GLN A 124 -5.71 12.61 -26.29
N LEU A 125 -5.19 12.64 -25.05
CA LEU A 125 -5.38 13.76 -24.15
C LEU A 125 -4.76 15.04 -24.72
N ASN A 126 -3.55 14.96 -25.27
CA ASN A 126 -2.89 16.09 -25.90
C ASN A 126 -3.69 16.60 -27.11
N ASN A 127 -4.23 15.71 -27.95
CA ASN A 127 -5.04 16.09 -29.10
C ASN A 127 -6.32 16.81 -28.67
N LYS A 128 -6.97 16.38 -27.61
CA LYS A 128 -8.15 17.05 -27.06
C LYS A 128 -7.85 18.47 -26.56
N ILE A 129 -6.71 18.66 -25.93
CA ILE A 129 -6.28 19.98 -25.45
C ILE A 129 -6.07 20.93 -26.64
N HIS A 130 -5.47 20.44 -27.72
CA HIS A 130 -5.14 21.25 -28.89
C HIS A 130 -6.29 21.42 -29.89
N ALA A 131 -7.34 20.62 -29.77
CA ALA A 131 -8.50 20.66 -30.65
C ALA A 131 -9.51 21.76 -30.31
N ASN A 132 -9.37 22.42 -29.20
CA ASN A 132 -10.28 23.49 -28.77
C ASN A 132 -9.80 24.88 -29.20
#